data_341fd9dd2f3fac989b2f671b822c1f65
#
_entry.id   341fd9dd2f3fac989b2f671b822c1f65
#
_cell.length_a   1.000
_cell.length_b   1.000
_cell.length_c   1.000
_cell.angle_alpha   90.00
_cell.angle_beta   90.00
_cell.angle_gamma   90.00
#
_symmetry.space_group_name_H-M   'P 1'
#
loop_
_entity.id
_entity.type
_entity.pdbx_description
1 polymer ?
#
loop_
_entity_poly.entity_id
_entity_poly.type
_entity_poly.pdbx_seq_one_letter_code
_entity_poly.pdbx_strand_id
1 'polypeptide(L)'
;QAISTHIQPDEYLVTAHHLNDQTETFFLALKRGAGLQGLGAMQKESQLFGMLILRPLLSFSRSELENYVQQENLSWVEDESNQNNHYDRNFLRNQILPEIRQRWGHFDHAVQRAAQHCFEQQQLINELLQDCFEQHLLEDQKQFSLLNFLDYSSPKQTALLRMWLAKNQIAMPTQIQLMHIIDDVIQAKADASPQFQLGEHIIRRYQQCLYLTETFTDLSQTCLDMPLNQQITLPDNLGTICAAHNARGILVHWNDKLIQLADTQEPIQIRFAYTGKVKRQHNRPAETMKKIWQELGVPPWQRNRIPLIFYGETLQSAVGFFRVFQNEEK
;
A
#
# COMPACT_ATOMS: atom_id res chain seq x y z
N GLN A 1 -2.07 15.64 5.28
CA GLN A 1 -3.44 15.16 5.00
C GLN A 1 -4.49 16.28 5.10
N ALA A 2 -4.59 17.06 6.22
CA ALA A 2 -5.62 18.10 6.36
C ALA A 2 -5.61 19.14 5.22
N ILE A 3 -4.43 19.54 4.75
CA ILE A 3 -4.28 20.52 3.67
C ILE A 3 -4.64 19.91 2.30
N SER A 4 -4.40 18.62 2.07
CA SER A 4 -4.64 17.97 0.78
C SER A 4 -6.10 17.98 0.34
N THR A 5 -7.04 18.12 1.28
CA THR A 5 -8.47 18.22 0.99
C THR A 5 -8.92 19.60 0.49
N HIS A 6 -8.04 20.60 0.58
CA HIS A 6 -8.32 22.00 0.23
C HIS A 6 -7.58 22.48 -1.03
N ILE A 7 -6.63 21.70 -1.55
CA ILE A 7 -5.83 22.05 -2.73
C ILE A 7 -6.45 21.39 -3.97
N GLN A 8 -6.68 22.19 -5.02
CA GLN A 8 -7.16 21.71 -6.31
C GLN A 8 -6.03 20.99 -7.09
N PRO A 9 -6.35 20.13 -8.08
CA PRO A 9 -5.36 19.36 -8.83
C PRO A 9 -4.25 20.19 -9.49
N ASP A 10 -4.56 21.44 -9.88
CA ASP A 10 -3.64 22.36 -10.58
C ASP A 10 -2.97 23.37 -9.65
N GLU A 11 -3.19 23.29 -8.35
CA GLU A 11 -2.63 24.18 -7.37
C GLU A 11 -1.34 23.63 -6.74
N TYR A 12 -0.42 24.53 -6.39
CA TYR A 12 0.81 24.22 -5.69
C TYR A 12 0.73 24.64 -4.23
N LEU A 13 1.18 23.76 -3.34
CA LEU A 13 1.50 24.15 -1.97
C LEU A 13 2.91 24.79 -1.97
N VAL A 14 2.97 26.10 -1.84
CA VAL A 14 4.25 26.82 -1.72
C VAL A 14 4.66 26.90 -0.25
N THR A 15 5.90 26.52 0.05
CA THR A 15 6.45 26.61 1.42
C THR A 15 7.74 27.42 1.43
N ALA A 16 7.97 28.18 2.53
CA ALA A 16 9.12 29.03 2.72
C ALA A 16 10.36 28.33 3.31
N HIS A 17 10.52 27.03 3.08
CA HIS A 17 11.74 26.33 3.49
C HIS A 17 12.96 26.91 2.78
N HIS A 18 14.04 27.07 3.52
CA HIS A 18 15.28 27.72 3.07
C HIS A 18 16.50 26.81 3.30
N LEU A 19 17.69 27.27 2.93
CA LEU A 19 18.94 26.50 2.98
C LEU A 19 19.25 25.91 4.38
N ASN A 20 18.99 26.69 5.44
CA ASN A 20 19.24 26.20 6.81
C ASN A 20 18.29 25.09 7.21
N ASP A 21 17.03 25.12 6.74
CA ASP A 21 16.09 24.02 6.95
C ASP A 21 16.55 22.74 6.25
N GLN A 22 17.21 22.86 5.11
CA GLN A 22 17.81 21.75 4.37
C GLN A 22 18.87 21.06 5.23
N THR A 23 19.77 21.84 5.84
CA THR A 23 20.79 21.33 6.76
C THR A 23 20.17 20.62 7.96
N GLU A 24 19.17 21.23 8.60
CA GLU A 24 18.44 20.61 9.73
C GLU A 24 17.82 19.27 9.32
N THR A 25 17.15 19.24 8.17
CA THR A 25 16.50 18.03 7.64
C THR A 25 17.52 16.93 7.34
N PHE A 26 18.67 17.28 6.76
CA PHE A 26 19.75 16.34 6.50
C PHE A 26 20.29 15.73 7.81
N PHE A 27 20.54 16.53 8.83
CA PHE A 27 21.02 16.04 10.13
C PHE A 27 19.99 15.16 10.85
N LEU A 28 18.71 15.52 10.78
CA LEU A 28 17.65 14.69 11.32
C LEU A 28 17.51 13.34 10.59
N ALA A 29 17.75 13.33 9.28
CA ALA A 29 17.79 12.11 8.49
C ALA A 29 19.00 11.25 8.87
N LEU A 30 20.18 11.87 9.00
CA LEU A 30 21.42 11.21 9.43
C LEU A 30 21.29 10.60 10.83
N LYS A 31 20.71 11.34 11.81
CA LYS A 31 20.41 10.84 13.17
C LYS A 31 19.57 9.56 13.14
N ARG A 32 18.65 9.43 12.18
CA ARG A 32 17.79 8.24 12.02
C ARG A 32 18.44 7.11 11.23
N GLY A 33 19.67 7.25 10.78
CA GLY A 33 20.34 6.27 9.92
C GLY A 33 19.71 6.16 8.53
N ALA A 34 19.20 7.26 7.99
CA ALA A 34 18.56 7.26 6.68
C ALA A 34 19.55 6.94 5.56
N GLY A 35 19.12 6.17 4.55
CA GLY A 35 19.85 5.97 3.30
C GLY A 35 19.73 7.16 2.34
N LEU A 36 20.17 6.97 1.08
CA LEU A 36 20.25 8.02 0.05
C LEU A 36 18.95 8.81 -0.10
N GLN A 37 17.80 8.12 -0.12
CA GLN A 37 16.48 8.77 -0.26
C GLN A 37 16.20 9.77 0.88
N GLY A 38 16.51 9.41 2.12
CA GLY A 38 16.28 10.31 3.26
C GLY A 38 17.35 11.41 3.36
N LEU A 39 18.63 11.10 3.06
CA LEU A 39 19.71 12.06 3.01
C LEU A 39 19.59 13.05 1.83
N GLY A 40 18.84 12.71 0.78
CA GLY A 40 18.46 13.64 -0.28
C GLY A 40 17.66 14.85 0.21
N ALA A 41 17.22 14.81 1.47
CA ALA A 41 16.50 15.88 2.19
C ALA A 41 15.30 16.44 1.38
N MET A 42 15.10 17.76 1.34
CA MET A 42 13.99 18.38 0.61
C MET A 42 14.40 18.72 -0.83
N GLN A 43 13.53 18.46 -1.79
CA GLN A 43 13.69 18.90 -3.17
C GLN A 43 12.92 20.19 -3.41
N LYS A 44 13.38 21.00 -4.39
CA LYS A 44 12.70 22.24 -4.78
C LYS A 44 11.25 21.99 -5.17
N GLU A 45 11.04 20.91 -5.90
CA GLU A 45 9.71 20.41 -6.28
C GLU A 45 9.55 18.99 -5.77
N SER A 46 8.39 18.68 -5.22
CA SER A 46 8.06 17.32 -4.76
C SER A 46 6.55 17.09 -4.79
N GLN A 47 6.15 15.83 -4.72
CA GLN A 47 4.74 15.46 -4.60
C GLN A 47 4.50 14.74 -3.28
N LEU A 48 3.44 15.11 -2.57
CA LEU A 48 3.04 14.46 -1.33
C LEU A 48 1.51 14.42 -1.24
N PHE A 49 0.93 13.25 -1.01
CA PHE A 49 -0.51 13.02 -0.97
C PHE A 49 -1.26 13.58 -2.19
N GLY A 50 -0.68 13.45 -3.38
CA GLY A 50 -1.23 13.97 -4.62
C GLY A 50 -1.02 15.47 -4.85
N MET A 51 -0.54 16.22 -3.85
CA MET A 51 -0.25 17.66 -3.96
C MET A 51 1.14 17.91 -4.51
N LEU A 52 1.26 18.89 -5.38
CA LEU A 52 2.55 19.45 -5.82
C LEU A 52 3.04 20.46 -4.78
N ILE A 53 4.26 20.29 -4.30
CA ILE A 53 4.88 21.17 -3.31
C ILE A 53 6.07 21.89 -3.95
N LEU A 54 6.08 23.22 -3.86
CA LEU A 54 7.15 24.07 -4.34
C LEU A 54 7.88 24.77 -3.18
N ARG A 55 9.22 24.77 -3.22
CA ARG A 55 10.09 25.42 -2.22
C ARG A 55 11.04 26.40 -2.91
N PRO A 56 10.57 27.60 -3.28
CA PRO A 56 11.37 28.53 -4.08
C PRO A 56 12.57 29.08 -3.33
N LEU A 57 12.53 29.12 -2.00
CA LEU A 57 13.58 29.70 -1.16
C LEU A 57 14.67 28.71 -0.71
N LEU A 58 14.64 27.48 -1.18
CA LEU A 58 15.50 26.39 -0.67
C LEU A 58 17.01 26.62 -0.90
N SER A 59 17.39 27.46 -1.84
CA SER A 59 18.79 27.82 -2.11
C SER A 59 19.29 29.05 -1.37
N PHE A 60 18.39 29.78 -0.69
CA PHE A 60 18.75 30.99 0.04
C PHE A 60 18.95 30.70 1.53
N SER A 61 19.96 31.28 2.14
CA SER A 61 20.16 31.21 3.58
C SER A 61 19.16 32.10 4.34
N ARG A 62 18.92 31.77 5.62
CA ARG A 62 18.09 32.62 6.47
C ARG A 62 18.61 34.05 6.55
N SER A 63 19.93 34.23 6.65
CA SER A 63 20.55 35.60 6.71
C SER A 63 20.30 36.38 5.43
N GLU A 64 20.34 35.77 4.25
CA GLU A 64 20.02 36.47 2.99
C GLU A 64 18.55 36.89 2.96
N LEU A 65 17.64 36.03 3.45
CA LEU A 65 16.20 36.34 3.54
C LEU A 65 15.93 37.46 4.55
N GLU A 66 16.58 37.44 5.72
CA GLU A 66 16.46 38.49 6.73
C GLU A 66 16.99 39.84 6.21
N ASN A 67 18.13 39.85 5.51
CA ASN A 67 18.65 41.04 4.86
C ASN A 67 17.69 41.62 3.80
N TYR A 68 17.09 40.75 2.98
CA TYR A 68 16.11 41.18 1.99
C TYR A 68 14.87 41.81 2.65
N VAL A 69 14.32 41.16 3.68
CA VAL A 69 13.14 41.64 4.42
C VAL A 69 13.41 43.00 5.07
N GLN A 70 14.65 43.23 5.60
CA GLN A 70 15.06 44.50 6.18
C GLN A 70 15.19 45.59 5.09
N GLN A 71 15.80 45.29 3.94
CA GLN A 71 15.93 46.23 2.82
C GLN A 71 14.56 46.67 2.27
N GLU A 72 13.60 45.75 2.21
CA GLU A 72 12.24 46.04 1.73
C GLU A 72 11.31 46.59 2.83
N ASN A 73 11.83 46.81 4.05
CA ASN A 73 11.05 47.28 5.21
C ASN A 73 9.80 46.43 5.52
N LEU A 74 9.91 45.11 5.33
CA LEU A 74 8.80 44.17 5.64
C LEU A 74 8.83 43.85 7.13
N SER A 75 7.63 43.68 7.72
CA SER A 75 7.48 43.24 9.10
C SER A 75 7.19 41.74 9.16
N TRP A 76 7.77 41.08 10.14
CA TRP A 76 7.48 39.65 10.41
C TRP A 76 7.31 39.42 11.90
N VAL A 77 6.73 38.26 12.25
CA VAL A 77 6.56 37.82 13.62
C VAL A 77 7.45 36.61 13.84
N GLU A 78 8.20 36.59 14.93
CA GLU A 78 8.91 35.38 15.36
C GLU A 78 8.01 34.50 16.20
N ASP A 79 7.99 33.22 15.88
CA ASP A 79 7.30 32.22 16.67
C ASP A 79 8.16 31.81 17.86
N GLU A 80 7.68 32.10 19.08
CA GLU A 80 8.39 31.82 20.34
C GLU A 80 8.69 30.31 20.51
N SER A 81 7.90 29.43 19.88
CA SER A 81 8.13 27.98 19.91
C SER A 81 9.47 27.57 19.29
N ASN A 82 10.04 28.38 18.39
CA ASN A 82 11.36 28.15 17.79
C ASN A 82 12.52 28.15 18.80
N GLN A 83 12.34 28.73 19.98
CA GLN A 83 13.35 28.76 21.04
C GLN A 83 13.32 27.50 21.93
N ASN A 84 12.30 26.68 21.82
CA ASN A 84 12.16 25.48 22.64
C ASN A 84 13.05 24.34 22.15
N ASN A 85 14.21 24.17 22.78
CA ASN A 85 15.22 23.16 22.43
C ASN A 85 14.84 21.71 22.84
N HIS A 86 13.65 21.48 23.40
CA HIS A 86 13.14 20.13 23.60
C HIS A 86 12.92 19.39 22.25
N TYR A 87 12.64 20.14 21.19
CA TYR A 87 12.51 19.57 19.85
C TYR A 87 13.89 19.45 19.18
N ASP A 88 14.21 18.28 18.65
CA ASP A 88 15.48 17.99 17.96
C ASP A 88 15.86 19.05 16.91
N ARG A 89 14.88 19.52 16.14
CA ARG A 89 15.11 20.54 15.10
C ARG A 89 15.59 21.86 15.70
N ASN A 90 14.94 22.31 16.75
CA ASN A 90 15.31 23.54 17.45
C ASN A 90 16.66 23.39 18.17
N PHE A 91 16.92 22.21 18.76
CA PHE A 91 18.22 21.90 19.36
C PHE A 91 19.35 22.01 18.33
N LEU A 92 19.19 21.41 17.15
CA LEU A 92 20.14 21.54 16.06
C LEU A 92 20.31 23.00 15.63
N ARG A 93 19.23 23.73 15.41
CA ARG A 93 19.20 25.12 14.95
C ARG A 93 19.88 26.05 15.93
N ASN A 94 19.62 25.92 17.21
CA ASN A 94 20.01 26.88 18.23
C ASN A 94 21.34 26.55 18.93
N GLN A 95 21.72 25.27 19.00
CA GLN A 95 22.85 24.81 19.79
C GLN A 95 24.00 24.23 18.93
N ILE A 96 23.70 23.45 17.93
CA ILE A 96 24.72 22.68 17.19
C ILE A 96 25.20 23.40 15.94
N LEU A 97 24.26 23.79 15.07
CA LEU A 97 24.59 24.36 13.76
C LEU A 97 25.27 25.72 13.84
N PRO A 98 25.01 26.61 14.82
CA PRO A 98 25.76 27.86 14.94
C PRO A 98 27.26 27.66 15.14
N GLU A 99 27.69 26.74 16.00
CA GLU A 99 29.10 26.42 16.24
C GLU A 99 29.77 25.87 14.97
N ILE A 100 29.06 25.01 14.24
CA ILE A 100 29.54 24.46 12.95
C ILE A 100 29.71 25.58 11.92
N ARG A 101 28.72 26.47 11.79
CA ARG A 101 28.74 27.61 10.84
C ARG A 101 29.82 28.60 11.17
N GLN A 102 30.07 28.85 12.47
CA GLN A 102 31.16 29.73 12.90
C GLN A 102 32.53 29.17 12.45
N ARG A 103 32.71 27.87 12.51
CA ARG A 103 33.95 27.19 12.09
C ARG A 103 34.08 27.09 10.58
N TRP A 104 32.95 26.77 9.90
CA TRP A 104 32.89 26.52 8.46
C TRP A 104 31.76 27.33 7.81
N GLY A 105 32.06 28.53 7.38
CA GLY A 105 31.08 29.52 6.86
C GLY A 105 30.24 29.02 5.67
N HIS A 106 30.73 28.05 4.89
CA HIS A 106 30.00 27.49 3.74
C HIS A 106 29.38 26.13 4.02
N PHE A 107 29.19 25.77 5.28
CA PHE A 107 28.75 24.41 5.68
C PHE A 107 27.37 24.04 5.14
N ASP A 108 26.38 24.95 5.21
CA ASP A 108 25.04 24.72 4.71
C ASP A 108 25.03 24.39 3.21
N HIS A 109 25.83 25.09 2.41
CA HIS A 109 26.01 24.81 0.99
C HIS A 109 26.68 23.44 0.74
N ALA A 110 27.63 23.05 1.60
CA ALA A 110 28.26 21.73 1.50
C ALA A 110 27.25 20.62 1.78
N VAL A 111 26.41 20.79 2.81
CA VAL A 111 25.32 19.86 3.11
C VAL A 111 24.29 19.80 1.98
N GLN A 112 23.91 20.95 1.43
CA GLN A 112 23.01 21.02 0.28
C GLN A 112 23.53 20.21 -0.91
N ARG A 113 24.83 20.38 -1.26
CA ARG A 113 25.45 19.59 -2.34
C ARG A 113 25.47 18.10 -2.03
N ALA A 114 25.82 17.72 -0.79
CA ALA A 114 25.80 16.31 -0.37
C ALA A 114 24.39 15.72 -0.47
N ALA A 115 23.36 16.44 -0.02
CA ALA A 115 21.96 16.04 -0.15
C ALA A 115 21.55 15.89 -1.62
N GLN A 116 21.94 16.83 -2.47
CA GLN A 116 21.68 16.77 -3.91
C GLN A 116 22.32 15.54 -4.55
N HIS A 117 23.58 15.23 -4.23
CA HIS A 117 24.22 14.00 -4.72
C HIS A 117 23.51 12.72 -4.24
N CYS A 118 23.09 12.67 -2.97
CA CYS A 118 22.30 11.55 -2.48
C CYS A 118 21.00 11.36 -3.26
N PHE A 119 20.31 12.45 -3.56
CA PHE A 119 19.09 12.43 -4.36
C PHE A 119 19.34 11.94 -5.79
N GLU A 120 20.34 12.51 -6.48
CA GLU A 120 20.71 12.13 -7.84
C GLU A 120 21.10 10.65 -7.95
N GLN A 121 21.90 10.14 -6.99
CA GLN A 121 22.24 8.73 -6.94
C GLN A 121 21.03 7.84 -6.71
N GLN A 122 20.08 8.26 -5.87
CA GLN A 122 18.84 7.52 -5.68
C GLN A 122 17.98 7.49 -6.95
N GLN A 123 17.91 8.61 -7.70
CA GLN A 123 17.21 8.66 -8.98
C GLN A 123 17.85 7.72 -10.00
N LEU A 124 19.18 7.73 -10.11
CA LEU A 124 19.90 6.81 -10.99
C LEU A 124 19.65 5.34 -10.64
N ILE A 125 19.66 5.00 -9.34
CA ILE A 125 19.33 3.63 -8.90
C ILE A 125 17.90 3.25 -9.32
N ASN A 126 16.93 4.14 -9.15
CA ASN A 126 15.55 3.90 -9.54
C ASN A 126 15.43 3.70 -11.06
N GLU A 127 16.10 4.52 -11.86
CA GLU A 127 16.14 4.40 -13.32
C GLU A 127 16.75 3.06 -13.75
N LEU A 128 17.91 2.69 -13.22
CA LEU A 128 18.58 1.43 -13.54
C LEU A 128 17.78 0.18 -13.12
N LEU A 129 16.94 0.29 -12.11
CA LEU A 129 16.11 -0.81 -11.64
C LEU A 129 14.71 -0.84 -12.27
N GLN A 130 14.32 0.18 -13.04
CA GLN A 130 12.95 0.35 -13.52
C GLN A 130 12.46 -0.86 -14.34
N ASP A 131 13.22 -1.31 -15.33
CA ASP A 131 12.85 -2.46 -16.17
C ASP A 131 12.71 -3.75 -15.33
N CYS A 132 13.65 -3.95 -14.39
CA CYS A 132 13.59 -5.08 -13.49
C CYS A 132 12.39 -5.00 -12.54
N PHE A 133 12.06 -3.80 -12.06
CA PHE A 133 10.92 -3.56 -11.19
C PHE A 133 9.59 -3.83 -11.92
N GLU A 134 9.46 -3.40 -13.17
CA GLU A 134 8.26 -3.63 -13.99
C GLU A 134 8.00 -5.11 -14.25
N GLN A 135 9.04 -5.94 -14.39
CA GLN A 135 8.91 -7.38 -14.51
C GLN A 135 8.30 -8.06 -13.27
N HIS A 136 8.41 -7.43 -12.11
CA HIS A 136 7.82 -7.92 -10.87
C HIS A 136 6.42 -7.37 -10.59
N LEU A 137 6.00 -6.26 -11.25
CA LEU A 137 4.66 -5.73 -11.09
C LEU A 137 3.64 -6.57 -11.84
N LEU A 138 2.53 -6.89 -11.19
CA LEU A 138 1.37 -7.51 -11.83
C LEU A 138 0.33 -6.44 -12.21
N GLU A 139 -0.70 -6.81 -12.97
CA GLU A 139 -1.77 -5.89 -13.40
C GLU A 139 -2.39 -5.15 -12.20
N ASP A 140 -2.65 -5.88 -11.11
CA ASP A 140 -2.93 -5.26 -9.81
C ASP A 140 -1.61 -4.84 -9.16
N GLN A 141 -1.30 -3.54 -9.16
CA GLN A 141 -0.07 -2.96 -8.61
C GLN A 141 0.14 -3.27 -7.11
N LYS A 142 -0.93 -3.69 -6.40
CA LYS A 142 -0.84 -4.21 -5.02
C LYS A 142 -0.22 -5.61 -4.94
N GLN A 143 0.06 -6.23 -6.09
CA GLN A 143 0.70 -7.53 -6.19
C GLN A 143 2.12 -7.39 -6.76
N PHE A 144 3.06 -8.17 -6.20
CA PHE A 144 4.46 -8.16 -6.59
C PHE A 144 4.97 -9.60 -6.74
N SER A 145 5.43 -9.95 -7.95
CA SER A 145 5.95 -11.28 -8.27
C SER A 145 7.30 -11.53 -7.59
N LEU A 146 7.46 -12.71 -7.02
CA LEU A 146 8.70 -13.18 -6.42
C LEU A 146 9.51 -14.10 -7.35
N LEU A 147 9.12 -14.21 -8.62
CA LEU A 147 9.84 -15.04 -9.58
C LEU A 147 11.30 -14.55 -9.72
N ASN A 148 12.26 -15.43 -9.43
CA ASN A 148 13.71 -15.13 -9.42
C ASN A 148 14.14 -14.00 -8.45
N PHE A 149 13.23 -13.52 -7.58
CA PHE A 149 13.52 -12.41 -6.66
C PHE A 149 14.64 -12.76 -5.67
N LEU A 150 14.69 -13.99 -5.18
CA LEU A 150 15.70 -14.45 -4.22
C LEU A 150 17.08 -14.63 -4.86
N ASP A 151 17.20 -14.63 -6.18
CA ASP A 151 18.48 -14.71 -6.89
C ASP A 151 19.21 -13.35 -6.91
N TYR A 152 18.50 -12.26 -6.58
CA TYR A 152 19.09 -10.93 -6.50
C TYR A 152 19.88 -10.73 -5.20
N SER A 153 20.87 -9.85 -5.26
CA SER A 153 21.59 -9.40 -4.06
C SER A 153 20.64 -8.72 -3.07
N SER A 154 20.91 -8.82 -1.77
CA SER A 154 20.09 -8.22 -0.71
C SER A 154 19.84 -6.69 -0.92
N PRO A 155 20.82 -5.86 -1.35
CA PRO A 155 20.56 -4.47 -1.69
C PRO A 155 19.54 -4.30 -2.83
N LYS A 156 19.61 -5.15 -3.88
CA LYS A 156 18.67 -5.10 -5.00
C LYS A 156 17.24 -5.50 -4.56
N GLN A 157 17.12 -6.58 -3.75
CA GLN A 157 15.84 -6.98 -3.17
C GLN A 157 15.21 -5.85 -2.35
N THR A 158 16.00 -5.23 -1.47
CA THR A 158 15.58 -4.11 -0.64
C THR A 158 15.13 -2.90 -1.49
N ALA A 159 15.88 -2.57 -2.55
CA ALA A 159 15.53 -1.47 -3.44
C ALA A 159 14.21 -1.71 -4.19
N LEU A 160 14.01 -2.91 -4.74
CA LEU A 160 12.78 -3.29 -5.44
C LEU A 160 11.56 -3.26 -4.52
N LEU A 161 11.68 -3.77 -3.28
CA LEU A 161 10.60 -3.69 -2.30
C LEU A 161 10.26 -2.23 -1.93
N ARG A 162 11.28 -1.37 -1.77
CA ARG A 162 11.06 0.07 -1.53
C ARG A 162 10.34 0.73 -2.70
N MET A 163 10.70 0.39 -3.95
CA MET A 163 10.02 0.91 -5.14
C MET A 163 8.55 0.46 -5.17
N TRP A 164 8.27 -0.81 -4.85
CA TRP A 164 6.90 -1.33 -4.78
C TRP A 164 6.05 -0.63 -3.71
N LEU A 165 6.59 -0.44 -2.52
CA LEU A 165 5.91 0.27 -1.43
C LEU A 165 5.70 1.75 -1.76
N ALA A 166 6.70 2.42 -2.36
CA ALA A 166 6.57 3.81 -2.82
C ALA A 166 5.48 3.97 -3.88
N LYS A 167 5.41 3.07 -4.86
CA LYS A 167 4.39 3.08 -5.91
C LYS A 167 2.98 2.96 -5.33
N ASN A 168 2.82 2.22 -4.24
CA ASN A 168 1.56 2.08 -3.52
C ASN A 168 1.35 3.14 -2.43
N GLN A 169 2.20 4.18 -2.37
CA GLN A 169 2.12 5.29 -1.41
C GLN A 169 2.20 4.85 0.06
N ILE A 170 2.85 3.73 0.32
CA ILE A 170 3.06 3.20 1.67
C ILE A 170 4.23 3.92 2.32
N ALA A 171 4.07 4.25 3.61
CA ALA A 171 5.15 4.82 4.40
C ALA A 171 6.38 3.89 4.39
N MET A 172 7.57 4.47 4.10
CA MET A 172 8.79 3.69 3.97
C MET A 172 9.13 2.96 5.26
N PRO A 173 9.28 1.62 5.21
CA PRO A 173 9.70 0.83 6.35
C PRO A 173 11.16 1.11 6.71
N THR A 174 11.49 0.87 7.97
CA THR A 174 12.87 0.85 8.44
C THR A 174 13.63 -0.33 7.80
N GLN A 175 14.95 -0.30 7.88
CA GLN A 175 15.78 -1.41 7.38
C GLN A 175 15.45 -2.74 8.08
N ILE A 176 15.20 -2.69 9.39
CA ILE A 176 14.82 -3.88 10.18
C ILE A 176 13.49 -4.46 9.70
N GLN A 177 12.49 -3.61 9.47
CA GLN A 177 11.20 -4.05 8.94
C GLN A 177 11.31 -4.68 7.54
N LEU A 178 12.17 -4.13 6.66
CA LEU A 178 12.42 -4.73 5.35
C LEU A 178 13.10 -6.11 5.47
N MET A 179 14.03 -6.28 6.40
CA MET A 179 14.64 -7.58 6.67
C MET A 179 13.58 -8.58 7.15
N HIS A 180 12.69 -8.20 8.06
CA HIS A 180 11.58 -9.05 8.48
C HIS A 180 10.64 -9.41 7.32
N ILE A 181 10.36 -8.49 6.40
CA ILE A 181 9.56 -8.81 5.21
C ILE A 181 10.28 -9.87 4.36
N ILE A 182 11.60 -9.76 4.19
CA ILE A 182 12.38 -10.72 3.40
C ILE A 182 12.47 -12.07 4.12
N ASP A 183 12.86 -12.08 5.38
CA ASP A 183 13.17 -13.32 6.11
C ASP A 183 11.89 -14.06 6.54
N ASP A 184 10.92 -13.34 7.12
CA ASP A 184 9.73 -13.93 7.74
C ASP A 184 8.57 -14.11 6.75
N VAL A 185 8.51 -13.29 5.67
CA VAL A 185 7.43 -13.38 4.69
C VAL A 185 7.91 -14.03 3.40
N ILE A 186 8.95 -13.49 2.76
CA ILE A 186 9.39 -13.97 1.44
C ILE A 186 10.05 -15.35 1.55
N GLN A 187 10.93 -15.56 2.52
CA GLN A 187 11.65 -16.82 2.71
C GLN A 187 10.89 -17.85 3.57
N ALA A 188 9.69 -17.54 4.04
CA ALA A 188 8.88 -18.50 4.80
C ALA A 188 8.64 -19.79 4.02
N LYS A 189 8.36 -20.90 4.72
CA LYS A 189 8.07 -22.20 4.10
C LYS A 189 6.90 -22.10 3.11
N ALA A 190 6.89 -22.95 2.09
CA ALA A 190 5.90 -22.90 1.00
C ALA A 190 4.45 -23.16 1.47
N ASP A 191 4.27 -23.91 2.54
CA ASP A 191 2.98 -24.26 3.14
C ASP A 191 2.49 -23.25 4.18
N ALA A 192 3.32 -22.28 4.55
CA ALA A 192 2.98 -21.22 5.50
C ALA A 192 2.08 -20.15 4.84
N SER A 193 1.38 -19.40 5.67
CA SER A 193 0.63 -18.20 5.28
C SER A 193 1.24 -16.98 5.99
N PRO A 194 2.47 -16.59 5.61
CA PRO A 194 3.20 -15.54 6.29
C PRO A 194 2.60 -14.17 6.02
N GLN A 195 2.68 -13.29 7.01
CA GLN A 195 2.23 -11.91 6.89
C GLN A 195 3.05 -10.99 7.77
N PHE A 196 3.16 -9.72 7.36
CA PHE A 196 3.83 -8.67 8.10
C PHE A 196 2.96 -7.42 8.13
N GLN A 197 2.70 -6.89 9.34
CA GLN A 197 1.94 -5.65 9.52
C GLN A 197 2.84 -4.44 9.30
N LEU A 198 2.45 -3.57 8.36
CA LEU A 198 3.14 -2.31 8.06
C LEU A 198 2.15 -1.14 8.11
N GLY A 199 2.04 -0.49 9.27
CA GLY A 199 1.01 0.53 9.50
C GLY A 199 -0.40 -0.07 9.40
N GLU A 200 -1.24 0.52 8.57
CA GLU A 200 -2.61 0.04 8.29
C GLU A 200 -2.67 -1.10 7.26
N HIS A 201 -1.54 -1.41 6.62
CA HIS A 201 -1.45 -2.42 5.56
C HIS A 201 -0.81 -3.71 6.06
N ILE A 202 -1.13 -4.81 5.40
CA ILE A 202 -0.56 -6.12 5.66
C ILE A 202 0.09 -6.63 4.38
N ILE A 203 1.39 -6.94 4.44
CA ILE A 203 2.11 -7.64 3.39
C ILE A 203 1.95 -9.12 3.63
N ARG A 204 1.38 -9.85 2.66
CA ARG A 204 1.15 -11.29 2.71
C ARG A 204 1.83 -11.97 1.54
N ARG A 205 2.25 -13.21 1.73
CA ARG A 205 2.71 -14.04 0.62
C ARG A 205 1.73 -15.17 0.35
N TYR A 206 1.44 -15.36 -0.92
CA TYR A 206 0.76 -16.56 -1.40
C TYR A 206 1.41 -17.04 -2.68
N GLN A 207 1.85 -18.31 -2.69
CA GLN A 207 2.68 -18.87 -3.76
C GLN A 207 3.93 -18.00 -3.99
N GLN A 208 4.18 -17.57 -5.22
CA GLN A 208 5.31 -16.72 -5.60
C GLN A 208 4.90 -15.25 -5.78
N CYS A 209 4.00 -14.76 -4.92
CA CYS A 209 3.53 -13.39 -4.98
C CYS A 209 3.42 -12.77 -3.59
N LEU A 210 3.85 -11.51 -3.46
CA LEU A 210 3.45 -10.66 -2.36
C LEU A 210 2.15 -9.94 -2.69
N TYR A 211 1.36 -9.70 -1.67
CA TYR A 211 0.09 -8.99 -1.72
C TYR A 211 0.09 -7.90 -0.66
N LEU A 212 -0.22 -6.69 -1.08
CA LEU A 212 -0.50 -5.58 -0.18
C LEU A 212 -2.00 -5.56 0.09
N THR A 213 -2.40 -5.82 1.32
CA THR A 213 -3.79 -5.93 1.74
C THR A 213 -4.06 -5.06 2.95
N GLU A 214 -5.33 -4.87 3.24
CA GLU A 214 -5.81 -4.27 4.48
C GLU A 214 -6.20 -5.37 5.49
N THR A 215 -6.58 -4.96 6.69
CA THR A 215 -7.23 -5.86 7.65
C THR A 215 -8.65 -6.13 7.18
N PHE A 216 -9.03 -7.40 7.09
CA PHE A 216 -10.36 -7.82 6.66
C PHE A 216 -11.19 -8.27 7.84
N THR A 217 -12.48 -7.98 7.80
CA THR A 217 -13.46 -8.51 8.75
C THR A 217 -13.66 -10.01 8.52
N ASP A 218 -13.74 -10.80 9.57
CA ASP A 218 -14.10 -12.21 9.46
C ASP A 218 -15.60 -12.36 9.15
N LEU A 219 -15.91 -12.84 7.95
CA LEU A 219 -17.26 -13.06 7.48
C LEU A 219 -17.72 -14.53 7.60
N SER A 220 -16.94 -15.40 8.23
CA SER A 220 -17.22 -16.85 8.29
C SER A 220 -18.56 -17.20 8.93
N GLN A 221 -19.09 -16.35 9.80
CA GLN A 221 -20.38 -16.53 10.47
C GLN A 221 -21.51 -15.68 9.85
N THR A 222 -21.21 -14.93 8.79
CA THR A 222 -22.18 -14.06 8.15
C THR A 222 -23.11 -14.89 7.24
N CYS A 223 -24.41 -14.71 7.45
CA CYS A 223 -25.47 -15.28 6.62
C CYS A 223 -26.44 -14.16 6.24
N LEU A 224 -26.73 -14.02 4.96
CA LEU A 224 -27.64 -13.00 4.42
C LEU A 224 -28.70 -13.68 3.56
N ASP A 225 -29.95 -13.29 3.74
CA ASP A 225 -31.03 -13.72 2.82
C ASP A 225 -30.88 -12.98 1.49
N MET A 226 -31.12 -13.66 0.39
CA MET A 226 -31.02 -13.12 -0.97
C MET A 226 -32.39 -13.18 -1.66
N PRO A 227 -33.27 -12.18 -1.46
CA PRO A 227 -34.55 -12.09 -2.18
C PRO A 227 -34.29 -11.83 -3.67
N LEU A 228 -35.14 -12.44 -4.51
CA LEU A 228 -35.05 -12.26 -5.96
C LEU A 228 -35.40 -10.82 -6.36
N ASN A 229 -34.74 -10.33 -7.43
CA ASN A 229 -34.91 -9.00 -8.01
C ASN A 229 -34.59 -7.84 -7.04
N GLN A 230 -33.82 -8.10 -6.01
CA GLN A 230 -33.28 -7.07 -5.11
C GLN A 230 -31.76 -7.08 -5.12
N GLN A 231 -31.20 -5.90 -5.02
CA GLN A 231 -29.75 -5.73 -4.88
C GLN A 231 -29.38 -5.65 -3.40
N ILE A 232 -28.40 -6.44 -2.99
CA ILE A 232 -27.89 -6.49 -1.62
C ILE A 232 -26.48 -5.95 -1.63
N THR A 233 -26.17 -5.03 -0.72
CA THR A 233 -24.80 -4.60 -0.43
C THR A 233 -24.14 -5.59 0.51
N LEU A 234 -23.05 -6.17 0.08
CA LEU A 234 -22.26 -7.10 0.88
C LEU A 234 -21.37 -6.37 1.89
N PRO A 235 -21.12 -6.97 3.07
CA PRO A 235 -20.26 -6.38 4.09
C PRO A 235 -18.81 -6.23 3.59
N ASP A 236 -18.02 -5.46 4.33
CA ASP A 236 -16.58 -5.32 4.17
C ASP A 236 -16.16 -4.92 2.74
N ASN A 237 -16.93 -4.01 2.13
CA ASN A 237 -16.70 -3.46 0.78
C ASN A 237 -16.63 -4.52 -0.35
N LEU A 238 -17.33 -5.65 -0.20
CA LEU A 238 -17.40 -6.69 -1.23
C LEU A 238 -18.30 -6.34 -2.43
N GLY A 239 -18.83 -5.12 -2.45
CA GLY A 239 -19.71 -4.63 -3.52
C GLY A 239 -21.14 -5.11 -3.36
N THR A 240 -21.82 -5.31 -4.49
CA THR A 240 -23.24 -5.65 -4.51
C THR A 240 -23.50 -6.97 -5.22
N ILE A 241 -24.51 -7.68 -4.76
CA ILE A 241 -24.98 -8.93 -5.35
C ILE A 241 -26.48 -8.88 -5.58
N CYS A 242 -26.95 -9.48 -6.66
CA CYS A 242 -28.38 -9.63 -6.94
C CYS A 242 -28.66 -10.97 -7.61
N ALA A 243 -29.89 -11.46 -7.45
CA ALA A 243 -30.39 -12.64 -8.13
C ALA A 243 -31.70 -12.32 -8.86
N ALA A 244 -31.85 -12.81 -10.07
CA ALA A 244 -33.06 -12.61 -10.89
C ALA A 244 -33.42 -13.89 -11.65
N HIS A 245 -34.73 -14.11 -11.84
CA HIS A 245 -35.19 -15.18 -12.71
C HIS A 245 -34.94 -14.88 -14.18
N ASN A 246 -34.55 -15.91 -14.91
CA ASN A 246 -34.54 -15.90 -16.37
C ASN A 246 -35.11 -17.23 -16.91
N ALA A 247 -35.13 -17.40 -18.23
CA ALA A 247 -35.65 -18.60 -18.89
C ALA A 247 -34.89 -19.91 -18.55
N ARG A 248 -33.74 -19.82 -17.85
CA ARG A 248 -32.87 -20.94 -17.50
C ARG A 248 -32.74 -21.18 -15.98
N GLY A 249 -33.58 -20.50 -15.16
CA GLY A 249 -33.55 -20.54 -13.70
C GLY A 249 -33.13 -19.20 -13.09
N ILE A 250 -32.22 -19.22 -12.13
CA ILE A 250 -31.78 -18.05 -11.38
C ILE A 250 -30.40 -17.60 -11.83
N LEU A 251 -30.30 -16.36 -12.31
CA LEU A 251 -29.02 -15.70 -12.62
C LEU A 251 -28.58 -14.88 -11.42
N VAL A 252 -27.41 -15.20 -10.87
CA VAL A 252 -26.76 -14.43 -9.79
C VAL A 252 -25.64 -13.58 -10.36
N HIS A 253 -25.63 -12.32 -10.01
CA HIS A 253 -24.65 -11.31 -10.41
C HIS A 253 -23.95 -10.72 -9.19
N TRP A 254 -22.63 -10.82 -9.11
CA TRP A 254 -21.79 -10.21 -8.08
C TRP A 254 -20.68 -9.40 -8.74
N ASN A 255 -20.76 -8.09 -8.66
CA ASN A 255 -19.88 -7.15 -9.38
C ASN A 255 -19.86 -7.49 -10.89
N ASP A 256 -18.71 -7.87 -11.44
CA ASP A 256 -18.51 -8.31 -12.85
C ASP A 256 -18.69 -9.82 -13.07
N LYS A 257 -18.99 -10.58 -12.01
CA LYS A 257 -19.10 -12.04 -12.05
C LYS A 257 -20.54 -12.49 -12.14
N LEU A 258 -20.78 -13.48 -12.99
CA LEU A 258 -22.10 -14.06 -13.24
C LEU A 258 -22.10 -15.56 -12.98
N ILE A 259 -23.21 -16.10 -12.47
CA ILE A 259 -23.43 -17.54 -12.41
C ILE A 259 -24.90 -17.87 -12.64
N GLN A 260 -25.16 -18.89 -13.48
CA GLN A 260 -26.49 -19.40 -13.74
C GLN A 260 -26.74 -20.61 -12.84
N LEU A 261 -27.83 -20.59 -12.07
CA LEU A 261 -28.27 -21.69 -11.19
C LEU A 261 -29.63 -22.26 -11.62
N ALA A 262 -29.95 -23.46 -11.19
CA ALA A 262 -31.27 -24.01 -11.38
C ALA A 262 -32.33 -23.23 -10.58
N ASP A 263 -33.57 -23.34 -10.97
CA ASP A 263 -34.70 -22.75 -10.24
C ASP A 263 -34.95 -23.48 -8.91
N THR A 264 -35.50 -22.78 -7.93
CA THR A 264 -35.77 -23.31 -6.61
C THR A 264 -36.97 -22.63 -5.95
N GLN A 265 -37.64 -23.38 -5.07
CA GLN A 265 -38.63 -22.84 -4.12
C GLN A 265 -38.01 -22.63 -2.71
N GLU A 266 -36.81 -23.08 -2.50
CA GLU A 266 -36.13 -22.91 -1.22
C GLU A 266 -35.60 -21.49 -1.03
N PRO A 267 -35.46 -21.01 0.22
CA PRO A 267 -34.84 -19.74 0.51
C PRO A 267 -33.40 -19.68 -0.03
N ILE A 268 -33.08 -18.58 -0.70
CA ILE A 268 -31.73 -18.34 -1.20
C ILE A 268 -30.95 -17.55 -0.17
N GLN A 269 -29.77 -18.05 0.20
CA GLN A 269 -28.90 -17.42 1.17
C GLN A 269 -27.48 -17.24 0.63
N ILE A 270 -26.82 -16.21 1.14
CA ILE A 270 -25.40 -15.93 0.92
C ILE A 270 -24.66 -16.24 2.22
N ARG A 271 -23.68 -17.12 2.14
CA ARG A 271 -22.74 -17.41 3.24
C ARG A 271 -21.31 -17.25 2.73
N PHE A 272 -20.33 -17.09 3.62
CA PHE A 272 -18.92 -16.87 3.24
C PHE A 272 -18.00 -18.01 3.68
N ALA A 273 -18.52 -19.01 4.37
CA ALA A 273 -17.79 -20.21 4.76
C ALA A 273 -18.60 -21.46 4.54
N TYR A 274 -17.90 -22.57 4.24
CA TYR A 274 -18.48 -23.91 4.13
C TYR A 274 -17.44 -24.97 4.48
N THR A 275 -17.78 -25.87 5.37
CA THR A 275 -16.87 -26.93 5.86
C THR A 275 -17.08 -28.29 5.20
N GLY A 276 -18.13 -28.46 4.38
CA GLY A 276 -18.46 -29.71 3.70
C GLY A 276 -17.53 -30.03 2.53
N LYS A 277 -17.77 -31.23 1.95
CA LYS A 277 -17.16 -31.62 0.69
C LYS A 277 -18.07 -31.24 -0.48
N VAL A 278 -17.45 -30.80 -1.58
CA VAL A 278 -18.14 -30.32 -2.78
C VAL A 278 -17.74 -31.16 -3.98
N LYS A 279 -18.73 -31.58 -4.77
CA LYS A 279 -18.54 -32.25 -6.06
C LYS A 279 -18.73 -31.20 -7.16
N ARG A 280 -17.69 -30.89 -7.94
CA ARG A 280 -17.72 -29.87 -9.01
C ARG A 280 -17.99 -30.46 -10.40
N GLN A 281 -17.74 -31.77 -10.58
CA GLN A 281 -17.88 -32.46 -11.87
C GLN A 281 -18.35 -33.89 -11.64
N HIS A 282 -19.05 -34.44 -12.64
CA HIS A 282 -19.59 -35.81 -12.57
C HIS A 282 -18.52 -36.88 -12.27
N ASN A 283 -17.36 -36.77 -12.92
CA ASN A 283 -16.30 -37.79 -12.87
C ASN A 283 -15.21 -37.51 -11.81
N ARG A 284 -15.40 -36.53 -10.93
CA ARG A 284 -14.46 -36.23 -9.84
C ARG A 284 -15.08 -36.56 -8.48
N PRO A 285 -14.27 -37.04 -7.54
CA PRO A 285 -14.73 -37.22 -6.15
C PRO A 285 -15.05 -35.85 -5.51
N ALA A 286 -15.88 -35.87 -4.46
CA ALA A 286 -16.13 -34.67 -3.68
C ALA A 286 -14.86 -34.25 -2.90
N GLU A 287 -14.53 -32.98 -2.97
CA GLU A 287 -13.31 -32.38 -2.42
C GLU A 287 -13.64 -31.37 -1.33
N THR A 288 -12.70 -31.15 -0.39
CA THR A 288 -12.87 -30.10 0.63
C THR A 288 -12.72 -28.71 0.01
N MET A 289 -13.41 -27.70 0.55
CA MET A 289 -13.29 -26.31 0.10
C MET A 289 -11.84 -25.81 0.09
N LYS A 290 -11.04 -26.21 1.09
CA LYS A 290 -9.60 -25.84 1.14
C LYS A 290 -8.86 -26.29 -0.11
N LYS A 291 -9.08 -27.53 -0.57
CA LYS A 291 -8.43 -28.07 -1.78
C LYS A 291 -8.91 -27.35 -3.03
N ILE A 292 -10.22 -27.10 -3.12
CA ILE A 292 -10.83 -26.37 -4.24
C ILE A 292 -10.22 -24.96 -4.36
N TRP A 293 -10.14 -24.22 -3.26
CA TRP A 293 -9.54 -22.88 -3.26
C TRP A 293 -8.06 -22.89 -3.63
N GLN A 294 -7.30 -23.92 -3.22
CA GLN A 294 -5.91 -24.09 -3.62
C GLN A 294 -5.76 -24.32 -5.13
N GLU A 295 -6.61 -25.22 -5.72
CA GLU A 295 -6.61 -25.46 -7.17
C GLU A 295 -6.99 -24.21 -7.97
N LEU A 296 -7.91 -23.40 -7.46
CA LEU A 296 -8.36 -22.16 -8.10
C LEU A 296 -7.42 -20.98 -7.83
N GLY A 297 -6.31 -21.18 -7.10
CA GLY A 297 -5.34 -20.14 -6.81
C GLY A 297 -5.85 -19.05 -5.85
N VAL A 298 -6.90 -19.32 -5.07
CA VAL A 298 -7.50 -18.34 -4.17
C VAL A 298 -6.70 -18.25 -2.87
N PRO A 299 -6.13 -17.07 -2.54
CA PRO A 299 -5.38 -16.87 -1.32
C PRO A 299 -6.23 -17.08 -0.05
N PRO A 300 -5.65 -17.57 1.06
CA PRO A 300 -6.41 -17.89 2.28
C PRO A 300 -7.29 -16.76 2.81
N TRP A 301 -6.80 -15.52 2.76
CA TRP A 301 -7.53 -14.34 3.26
C TRP A 301 -8.69 -13.89 2.37
N GLN A 302 -8.77 -14.38 1.12
CA GLN A 302 -9.88 -14.11 0.21
C GLN A 302 -10.98 -15.16 0.27
N ARG A 303 -10.72 -16.36 0.79
CA ARG A 303 -11.63 -17.50 0.73
C ARG A 303 -12.97 -17.25 1.42
N ASN A 304 -12.92 -16.64 2.62
CA ASN A 304 -14.12 -16.27 3.39
C ASN A 304 -14.69 -14.89 2.97
N ARG A 305 -14.30 -14.39 1.81
CA ARG A 305 -14.79 -13.14 1.20
C ARG A 305 -15.52 -13.37 -0.12
N ILE A 306 -15.59 -14.62 -0.56
CA ILE A 306 -16.29 -15.02 -1.78
C ILE A 306 -17.71 -15.42 -1.42
N PRO A 307 -18.75 -14.82 -2.01
CA PRO A 307 -20.13 -15.19 -1.76
C PRO A 307 -20.41 -16.63 -2.21
N LEU A 308 -20.89 -17.43 -1.28
CA LEU A 308 -21.36 -18.79 -1.50
C LEU A 308 -22.89 -18.76 -1.51
N ILE A 309 -23.51 -19.29 -2.57
CA ILE A 309 -24.97 -19.32 -2.71
C ILE A 309 -25.50 -20.65 -2.22
N PHE A 310 -26.47 -20.58 -1.34
CA PHE A 310 -27.16 -21.73 -0.76
C PHE A 310 -28.66 -21.71 -1.13
N TYR A 311 -29.19 -22.89 -1.37
CA TYR A 311 -30.62 -23.16 -1.37
C TYR A 311 -30.91 -23.91 -0.06
N GLY A 312 -31.62 -23.27 0.87
CA GLY A 312 -31.69 -23.73 2.24
C GLY A 312 -30.29 -24.00 2.84
N GLU A 313 -30.00 -25.28 3.17
CA GLU A 313 -28.69 -25.68 3.70
C GLU A 313 -27.74 -26.24 2.62
N THR A 314 -28.14 -26.27 1.35
CA THR A 314 -27.39 -26.92 0.28
C THR A 314 -26.60 -25.89 -0.52
N LEU A 315 -25.27 -26.00 -0.52
CA LEU A 315 -24.39 -25.17 -1.32
C LEU A 315 -24.62 -25.39 -2.82
N GLN A 316 -24.85 -24.32 -3.57
CA GLN A 316 -25.07 -24.35 -5.02
C GLN A 316 -23.83 -23.88 -5.80
N SER A 317 -23.18 -22.85 -5.32
CA SER A 317 -22.04 -22.25 -6.04
C SER A 317 -21.18 -21.34 -5.16
N ALA A 318 -19.97 -21.10 -5.63
CA ALA A 318 -19.16 -19.93 -5.27
C ALA A 318 -19.16 -18.97 -6.46
N VAL A 319 -19.73 -17.80 -6.31
CA VAL A 319 -19.98 -16.87 -7.42
C VAL A 319 -18.68 -16.49 -8.13
N GLY A 320 -18.63 -16.71 -9.44
CA GLY A 320 -17.46 -16.44 -10.28
C GLY A 320 -16.32 -17.47 -10.18
N PHE A 321 -16.48 -18.57 -9.44
CA PHE A 321 -15.44 -19.58 -9.28
C PHE A 321 -15.88 -20.98 -9.68
N PHE A 322 -16.97 -21.51 -9.13
CA PHE A 322 -17.48 -22.84 -9.49
C PHE A 322 -18.95 -22.98 -9.18
N ARG A 323 -19.54 -23.98 -9.81
CA ARG A 323 -20.87 -24.49 -9.53
C ARG A 323 -20.77 -25.89 -8.94
N VAL A 324 -21.64 -26.22 -7.99
CA VAL A 324 -21.74 -27.56 -7.44
C VAL A 324 -22.46 -28.46 -8.46
N PHE A 325 -21.90 -29.64 -8.71
CA PHE A 325 -22.55 -30.62 -9.55
C PHE A 325 -23.69 -31.30 -8.76
N GLN A 326 -24.90 -31.12 -9.23
CA GLN A 326 -26.06 -31.84 -8.75
C GLN A 326 -26.27 -33.06 -9.64
N ASN A 327 -26.48 -34.23 -9.05
CA ASN A 327 -27.03 -35.36 -9.81
C ASN A 327 -28.46 -34.97 -10.19
N GLU A 328 -28.74 -34.78 -11.47
CA GLU A 328 -30.15 -34.75 -11.90
C GLU A 328 -30.75 -36.06 -11.46
N GLU A 329 -31.60 -36.03 -10.45
CA GLU A 329 -32.51 -37.17 -10.17
C GLU A 329 -33.41 -37.33 -11.41
N LYS A 330 -33.31 -38.51 -12.00
CA LYS A 330 -34.10 -38.89 -13.15
C LYS A 330 -35.57 -39.05 -12.77
#